data_a80f1ac850e2f165d24af2c29994967c
#
_entry.id   a80f1ac850e2f165d24af2c29994967c
#
_cell.length_a   1.000
_cell.length_b   1.000
_cell.length_c   1.000
_cell.angle_alpha   90.00
_cell.angle_beta   90.00
_cell.angle_gamma   90.00
#
_symmetry.space_group_name_H-M   'P 1'
#
loop_
_entity.id
_entity.type
_entity.pdbx_description
1 polymer ?
#
loop_
_entity_poly.entity_id
_entity_poly.type
_entity_poly.pdbx_seq_one_letter_code
_entity_poly.pdbx_strand_id
1 'polypeptide(L)'
;MREYKTQMEAARKGIVTEELKKVAQKEHLRVEELMPLVAAGKVAICANKNHKCLDPQGVGSMLRTKINVNLGVSRDWKDYDIEMQKVMAAVDMGADAIMDLSSHGDTTGFRRKLTSECPAMIGTVPVYDSVIHYQRDLATLTAKDFIDVVRLHAEDGVDFVTLHCGITRKTIDQIKNHKRKMNIVSRGGSLVFAWMTMTGEENPIYEYYDEILDICREYDVTISLGDACRPGCLADASDVCQIEELVRLGELTKRAWEKDVQVMVEGPGHMPMDQIAANMKIQQTICMGAPFYVLGPLVTDIAPGYDHITSAIGGAIAAANGAAFLCYVTPAEHLALPNVDDVKQGIMASKIAAHAADIAKHVPGAMEMDNKMADARRVLDWEAQWACAMDPETAKAIRADRAPEQEDTCSMCGKFCAVRSMNKALNGEYIDIL
;
A
#
# COMPACT_ATOMS: atom_id res chain seq x y z
N MET A 1 -28.07 -2.03 16.53
CA MET A 1 -27.80 -2.89 15.37
C MET A 1 -27.36 -1.96 14.25
N ARG A 2 -26.27 -2.24 13.50
CA ARG A 2 -25.82 -1.41 12.37
C ARG A 2 -26.95 -1.33 11.32
N GLU A 3 -27.34 -0.13 10.89
CA GLU A 3 -28.40 0.09 9.87
C GLU A 3 -27.89 -0.07 8.44
N TYR A 4 -26.61 -0.38 8.27
CA TYR A 4 -25.91 -0.57 7.01
C TYR A 4 -24.99 -1.80 7.10
N LYS A 5 -24.59 -2.33 5.95
CA LYS A 5 -23.66 -3.45 5.83
C LYS A 5 -22.22 -2.98 5.62
N THR A 6 -22.02 -1.99 4.73
CA THR A 6 -20.70 -1.48 4.33
C THR A 6 -20.62 0.04 4.46
N GLN A 7 -19.39 0.58 4.51
CA GLN A 7 -19.16 2.03 4.52
C GLN A 7 -19.74 2.69 3.25
N MET A 8 -19.66 2.00 2.09
CA MET A 8 -20.25 2.49 0.85
C MET A 8 -21.78 2.55 0.93
N GLU A 9 -22.42 1.51 1.45
CA GLU A 9 -23.88 1.50 1.66
C GLU A 9 -24.30 2.62 2.60
N ALA A 10 -23.57 2.82 3.71
CA ALA A 10 -23.82 3.91 4.65
C ALA A 10 -23.75 5.28 3.95
N ALA A 11 -22.68 5.53 3.20
CA ALA A 11 -22.48 6.78 2.46
C ALA A 11 -23.59 7.02 1.42
N ARG A 12 -24.02 5.99 0.71
CA ARG A 12 -25.15 6.06 -0.27
C ARG A 12 -26.50 6.36 0.39
N LYS A 13 -26.68 5.90 1.65
CA LYS A 13 -27.88 6.19 2.44
C LYS A 13 -27.80 7.52 3.20
N GLY A 14 -26.70 8.28 3.09
CA GLY A 14 -26.48 9.49 3.85
C GLY A 14 -26.22 9.27 5.34
N ILE A 15 -25.82 8.05 5.73
CA ILE A 15 -25.49 7.70 7.13
C ILE A 15 -24.03 8.06 7.40
N VAL A 16 -23.82 8.94 8.37
CA VAL A 16 -22.48 9.33 8.84
C VAL A 16 -21.97 8.33 9.85
N THR A 17 -20.99 7.52 9.48
CA THR A 17 -20.36 6.53 10.35
C THR A 17 -19.26 7.14 11.21
N GLU A 18 -18.87 6.49 12.30
CA GLU A 18 -17.75 6.93 13.13
C GLU A 18 -16.40 6.81 12.36
N GLU A 19 -16.28 5.79 11.52
CA GLU A 19 -15.14 5.62 10.62
C GLU A 19 -15.02 6.78 9.64
N LEU A 20 -16.12 7.18 9.00
CA LEU A 20 -16.16 8.33 8.08
C LEU A 20 -15.74 9.63 8.76
N LYS A 21 -16.21 9.89 10.00
CA LYS A 21 -15.83 11.08 10.78
C LYS A 21 -14.34 11.10 11.09
N LYS A 22 -13.80 9.98 11.56
CA LYS A 22 -12.37 9.85 11.87
C LYS A 22 -11.49 10.07 10.65
N VAL A 23 -11.85 9.47 9.52
CA VAL A 23 -11.12 9.66 8.25
C VAL A 23 -11.20 11.13 7.81
N ALA A 24 -12.37 11.75 7.82
CA ALA A 24 -12.53 13.16 7.47
C ALA A 24 -11.65 14.07 8.32
N GLN A 25 -11.61 13.83 9.64
CA GLN A 25 -10.76 14.58 10.57
C GLN A 25 -9.27 14.42 10.24
N LYS A 26 -8.79 13.20 10.01
CA LYS A 26 -7.39 12.90 9.68
C LYS A 26 -6.94 13.52 8.35
N GLU A 27 -7.85 13.63 7.41
CA GLU A 27 -7.58 14.12 6.05
C GLU A 27 -7.89 15.63 5.91
N HIS A 28 -8.21 16.32 7.01
CA HIS A 28 -8.58 17.75 7.02
C HIS A 28 -9.73 18.08 6.07
N LEU A 29 -10.68 17.15 5.89
CA LEU A 29 -11.87 17.29 5.05
C LEU A 29 -13.12 17.40 5.92
N ARG A 30 -14.18 17.98 5.35
CA ARG A 30 -15.52 17.90 5.94
C ARG A 30 -16.15 16.58 5.54
N VAL A 31 -17.05 16.08 6.40
CA VAL A 31 -17.80 14.83 6.14
C VAL A 31 -18.59 14.92 4.82
N GLU A 32 -19.15 16.10 4.52
CA GLU A 32 -19.92 16.40 3.32
C GLU A 32 -19.08 16.36 2.03
N GLU A 33 -17.76 16.50 2.13
CA GLU A 33 -16.80 16.40 1.02
C GLU A 33 -16.36 14.93 0.82
N LEU A 34 -16.15 14.20 1.92
CA LEU A 34 -15.69 12.81 1.88
C LEU A 34 -16.79 11.82 1.51
N MET A 35 -18.00 11.98 2.09
CA MET A 35 -19.10 11.02 1.93
C MET A 35 -19.48 10.77 0.46
N PRO A 36 -19.59 11.78 -0.42
CA PRO A 36 -19.86 11.54 -1.84
C PRO A 36 -18.78 10.72 -2.55
N LEU A 37 -17.52 10.84 -2.12
CA LEU A 37 -16.40 10.09 -2.69
C LEU A 37 -16.49 8.60 -2.30
N VAL A 38 -16.86 8.31 -1.04
CA VAL A 38 -17.10 6.95 -0.57
C VAL A 38 -18.33 6.34 -1.27
N ALA A 39 -19.43 7.10 -1.37
CA ALA A 39 -20.64 6.66 -2.06
C ALA A 39 -20.41 6.32 -3.54
N ALA A 40 -19.50 7.07 -4.19
CA ALA A 40 -19.13 6.87 -5.59
C ALA A 40 -18.01 5.82 -5.78
N GLY A 41 -17.47 5.24 -4.72
CA GLY A 41 -16.37 4.26 -4.76
C GLY A 41 -15.00 4.85 -5.08
N LYS A 42 -14.85 6.18 -5.07
CA LYS A 42 -13.57 6.88 -5.30
C LYS A 42 -12.68 6.94 -4.06
N VAL A 43 -13.25 6.62 -2.92
CA VAL A 43 -12.55 6.43 -1.63
C VAL A 43 -13.08 5.14 -1.02
N ALA A 44 -12.17 4.29 -0.54
CA ALA A 44 -12.47 3.13 0.27
C ALA A 44 -12.05 3.40 1.72
N ILE A 45 -12.93 3.08 2.68
CA ILE A 45 -12.63 3.04 4.10
C ILE A 45 -12.63 1.57 4.50
N CYS A 46 -11.44 0.98 4.57
CA CYS A 46 -11.28 -0.44 4.90
C CYS A 46 -11.50 -0.65 6.40
N ALA A 47 -12.67 -1.18 6.77
CA ALA A 47 -13.09 -1.26 8.17
C ALA A 47 -14.02 -2.45 8.43
N ASN A 48 -13.44 -3.65 8.57
CA ASN A 48 -14.21 -4.84 8.91
C ASN A 48 -14.92 -4.66 10.25
N LYS A 49 -16.18 -5.05 10.30
CA LYS A 49 -17.02 -4.96 11.52
C LYS A 49 -16.44 -5.72 12.73
N ASN A 50 -15.54 -6.70 12.50
CA ASN A 50 -14.93 -7.53 13.53
C ASN A 50 -13.56 -6.98 14.00
N HIS A 51 -12.92 -6.05 13.29
CA HIS A 51 -11.67 -5.42 13.70
C HIS A 51 -11.94 -4.31 14.72
N LYS A 52 -11.83 -4.61 16.02
CA LYS A 52 -12.28 -3.71 17.09
C LYS A 52 -11.31 -2.62 17.50
N CYS A 53 -10.00 -2.84 17.30
CA CYS A 53 -8.97 -1.86 17.63
C CYS A 53 -8.60 -0.95 16.45
N LEU A 54 -9.25 -1.09 15.30
CA LEU A 54 -8.96 -0.32 14.09
C LEU A 54 -9.04 1.18 14.32
N ASP A 55 -7.99 1.88 13.90
CA ASP A 55 -7.97 3.32 13.70
C ASP A 55 -8.11 3.63 12.19
N PRO A 56 -9.35 3.80 11.68
CA PRO A 56 -9.66 3.71 10.27
C PRO A 56 -8.94 4.76 9.43
N GLN A 57 -8.53 4.36 8.23
CA GLN A 57 -7.95 5.19 7.19
C GLN A 57 -8.82 5.16 5.94
N GLY A 58 -8.79 6.23 5.16
CA GLY A 58 -9.37 6.27 3.83
C GLY A 58 -8.28 6.15 2.76
N VAL A 59 -8.57 5.43 1.69
CA VAL A 59 -7.69 5.28 0.53
C VAL A 59 -8.43 5.81 -0.69
N GLY A 60 -7.88 6.79 -1.40
CA GLY A 60 -8.53 7.29 -2.62
C GLY A 60 -8.36 8.78 -2.90
N SER A 61 -9.27 9.29 -3.69
CA SER A 61 -9.24 10.66 -4.23
C SER A 61 -9.30 11.72 -3.13
N MET A 62 -8.54 12.79 -3.29
CA MET A 62 -8.41 13.94 -2.38
C MET A 62 -7.74 13.66 -1.03
N LEU A 63 -7.39 12.43 -0.74
CA LEU A 63 -6.73 12.04 0.49
C LEU A 63 -5.21 12.00 0.31
N ARG A 64 -4.49 12.07 1.44
CA ARG A 64 -3.05 11.79 1.41
C ARG A 64 -2.78 10.38 0.89
N THR A 65 -1.66 10.18 0.24
CA THR A 65 -1.21 8.88 -0.24
C THR A 65 -0.89 7.96 0.95
N LYS A 66 -1.50 6.77 0.98
CA LYS A 66 -1.29 5.78 2.03
C LYS A 66 -0.13 4.84 1.69
N ILE A 67 0.45 4.24 2.72
CA ILE A 67 1.47 3.20 2.56
C ILE A 67 1.03 1.89 3.21
N ASN A 68 1.29 0.78 2.52
CA ASN A 68 1.08 -0.56 3.01
C ASN A 68 2.41 -1.27 3.24
N VAL A 69 2.52 -1.97 4.37
CA VAL A 69 3.69 -2.75 4.75
C VAL A 69 3.38 -4.24 4.65
N ASN A 70 4.07 -4.92 3.74
CA ASN A 70 3.99 -6.38 3.60
C ASN A 70 4.94 -7.04 4.57
N LEU A 71 4.46 -8.07 5.25
CA LEU A 71 5.26 -8.91 6.13
C LEU A 71 4.65 -10.32 6.17
N GLY A 72 5.21 -11.21 6.96
CA GLY A 72 4.68 -12.56 7.15
C GLY A 72 5.76 -13.62 7.13
N VAL A 73 5.45 -14.78 7.70
CA VAL A 73 6.35 -15.93 7.77
C VAL A 73 6.35 -16.75 6.48
N SER A 74 7.49 -17.38 6.24
CA SER A 74 7.65 -18.38 5.18
C SER A 74 8.06 -19.74 5.76
N ARG A 75 8.17 -20.75 4.89
CA ARG A 75 8.65 -22.08 5.32
C ARG A 75 10.05 -22.04 5.90
N ASP A 76 10.90 -21.14 5.43
CA ASP A 76 12.30 -21.02 5.82
C ASP A 76 12.50 -20.11 7.03
N TRP A 77 11.55 -19.18 7.28
CA TRP A 77 11.56 -18.23 8.39
C TRP A 77 10.18 -18.20 9.06
N LYS A 78 10.08 -18.80 10.28
CA LYS A 78 8.80 -19.18 10.92
C LYS A 78 8.50 -18.42 12.20
N ASP A 79 9.20 -17.34 12.49
CA ASP A 79 9.12 -16.64 13.76
C ASP A 79 8.05 -15.54 13.74
N TYR A 80 6.88 -15.85 14.26
CA TYR A 80 5.76 -14.90 14.38
C TYR A 80 6.01 -13.79 15.40
N ASP A 81 6.90 -13.98 16.36
CA ASP A 81 7.23 -12.92 17.34
C ASP A 81 8.10 -11.85 16.68
N ILE A 82 9.01 -12.23 15.81
CA ILE A 82 9.75 -11.29 14.95
C ILE A 82 8.80 -10.56 13.99
N GLU A 83 7.85 -11.27 13.39
CA GLU A 83 6.86 -10.63 12.53
C GLU A 83 6.02 -9.60 13.30
N MET A 84 5.62 -9.91 14.54
CA MET A 84 4.90 -8.94 15.37
C MET A 84 5.76 -7.72 15.76
N GLN A 85 7.07 -7.90 15.98
CA GLN A 85 7.99 -6.76 16.16
C GLN A 85 8.04 -5.87 14.92
N LYS A 86 8.05 -6.44 13.72
CA LYS A 86 7.97 -5.67 12.45
C LYS A 86 6.65 -4.91 12.36
N VAL A 87 5.52 -5.54 12.73
CA VAL A 87 4.21 -4.89 12.78
C VAL A 87 4.24 -3.65 13.67
N MET A 88 4.71 -3.81 14.90
CA MET A 88 4.76 -2.69 15.86
C MET A 88 5.69 -1.58 15.38
N ALA A 89 6.87 -1.92 14.86
CA ALA A 89 7.77 -0.95 14.27
C ALA A 89 7.14 -0.20 13.07
N ALA A 90 6.39 -0.90 12.24
CA ALA A 90 5.69 -0.29 11.12
C ALA A 90 4.59 0.68 11.57
N VAL A 91 3.80 0.30 12.57
CA VAL A 91 2.76 1.16 13.16
C VAL A 91 3.39 2.40 13.79
N ASP A 92 4.45 2.25 14.57
CA ASP A 92 5.16 3.36 15.22
C ASP A 92 5.75 4.34 14.18
N MET A 93 6.15 3.85 13.02
CA MET A 93 6.61 4.67 11.90
C MET A 93 5.46 5.23 11.05
N GLY A 94 4.22 4.94 11.39
CA GLY A 94 3.02 5.48 10.74
C GLY A 94 2.65 4.79 9.43
N ALA A 95 2.82 3.48 9.33
CA ALA A 95 2.22 2.67 8.29
C ALA A 95 0.69 2.74 8.38
N ASP A 96 0.01 2.90 7.25
CA ASP A 96 -1.46 2.98 7.21
C ASP A 96 -2.11 1.60 7.18
N ALA A 97 -1.40 0.61 6.64
CA ALA A 97 -1.86 -0.77 6.55
C ALA A 97 -0.71 -1.75 6.75
N ILE A 98 -1.08 -2.91 7.26
CA ILE A 98 -0.22 -4.09 7.36
C ILE A 98 -0.85 -5.20 6.53
N MET A 99 -0.08 -5.80 5.63
CA MET A 99 -0.54 -6.92 4.82
C MET A 99 0.22 -8.19 5.22
N ASP A 100 -0.51 -9.13 5.82
CA ASP A 100 0.02 -10.44 6.17
C ASP A 100 0.10 -11.34 4.94
N LEU A 101 1.32 -11.65 4.53
CA LEU A 101 1.64 -12.56 3.42
C LEU A 101 2.16 -13.91 3.90
N SER A 102 1.85 -14.28 5.14
CA SER A 102 2.27 -15.55 5.72
C SER A 102 1.83 -16.73 4.85
N SER A 103 2.77 -17.65 4.61
CA SER A 103 2.58 -18.82 3.76
C SER A 103 2.92 -20.14 4.49
N HIS A 104 3.03 -20.12 5.82
CA HIS A 104 3.36 -21.28 6.63
C HIS A 104 2.91 -21.11 8.09
N GLY A 105 2.62 -22.24 8.77
CA GLY A 105 2.32 -22.28 10.21
C GLY A 105 0.88 -21.91 10.56
N ASP A 106 0.67 -21.35 11.75
CA ASP A 106 -0.65 -20.93 12.25
C ASP A 106 -1.01 -19.52 11.75
N THR A 107 -1.35 -19.45 10.47
CA THR A 107 -1.78 -18.19 9.82
C THR A 107 -3.06 -17.64 10.45
N THR A 108 -3.97 -18.50 10.88
CA THR A 108 -5.24 -18.11 11.55
C THR A 108 -4.97 -17.45 12.90
N GLY A 109 -4.10 -18.04 13.72
CA GLY A 109 -3.73 -17.47 15.02
C GLY A 109 -3.05 -16.12 14.87
N PHE A 110 -2.12 -15.98 13.93
CA PHE A 110 -1.44 -14.72 13.68
C PHE A 110 -2.40 -13.64 13.15
N ARG A 111 -3.26 -13.97 12.19
CA ARG A 111 -4.27 -13.07 11.63
C ARG A 111 -5.22 -12.52 12.70
N ARG A 112 -5.70 -13.38 13.61
CA ARG A 112 -6.54 -12.98 14.75
C ARG A 112 -5.79 -12.10 15.74
N LYS A 113 -4.49 -12.36 15.95
CA LYS A 113 -3.64 -11.50 16.78
C LYS A 113 -3.50 -10.11 16.14
N LEU A 114 -3.24 -10.03 14.84
CA LEU A 114 -3.17 -8.76 14.11
C LEU A 114 -4.47 -7.96 14.26
N THR A 115 -5.62 -8.54 13.98
CA THR A 115 -6.92 -7.85 14.04
C THR A 115 -7.38 -7.52 15.47
N SER A 116 -6.74 -8.07 16.50
CA SER A 116 -7.01 -7.75 17.90
C SER A 116 -6.06 -6.71 18.51
N GLU A 117 -4.83 -6.56 18.00
CA GLU A 117 -3.78 -5.76 18.61
C GLU A 117 -3.27 -4.61 17.72
N CYS A 118 -3.37 -4.72 16.39
CA CYS A 118 -2.84 -3.74 15.45
C CYS A 118 -3.93 -2.72 15.07
N PRO A 119 -3.73 -1.40 15.26
CA PRO A 119 -4.71 -0.39 14.89
C PRO A 119 -4.69 -0.03 13.40
N ALA A 120 -3.68 -0.45 12.62
CA ALA A 120 -3.63 -0.22 11.17
C ALA A 120 -4.60 -1.13 10.43
N MET A 121 -4.98 -0.76 9.20
CA MET A 121 -5.77 -1.64 8.34
C MET A 121 -5.03 -2.96 8.09
N ILE A 122 -5.71 -4.08 8.23
CA ILE A 122 -5.14 -5.41 7.99
C ILE A 122 -5.59 -5.95 6.65
N GLY A 123 -4.61 -6.26 5.80
CA GLY A 123 -4.80 -6.91 4.51
C GLY A 123 -4.27 -8.33 4.47
N THR A 124 -4.84 -9.18 3.63
CA THR A 124 -4.37 -10.56 3.40
C THR A 124 -4.57 -11.01 1.96
N VAL A 125 -3.95 -12.14 1.60
CA VAL A 125 -4.13 -12.81 0.31
C VAL A 125 -4.69 -14.22 0.54
N PRO A 126 -6.01 -14.41 0.56
CA PRO A 126 -6.66 -15.66 0.96
C PRO A 126 -6.16 -16.89 0.19
N VAL A 127 -5.77 -16.76 -1.07
CA VAL A 127 -5.28 -17.89 -1.88
C VAL A 127 -4.03 -18.55 -1.28
N TYR A 128 -3.20 -17.84 -0.51
CA TYR A 128 -2.06 -18.46 0.18
C TYR A 128 -2.53 -19.45 1.23
N ASP A 129 -3.58 -19.08 1.94
CA ASP A 129 -4.14 -19.90 3.01
C ASP A 129 -4.95 -21.10 2.49
N SER A 130 -5.42 -21.07 1.25
CA SER A 130 -6.18 -22.18 0.68
C SER A 130 -5.42 -23.52 0.72
N VAL A 131 -4.11 -23.49 0.42
CA VAL A 131 -3.26 -24.70 0.49
C VAL A 131 -2.88 -25.02 1.95
N ILE A 132 -2.58 -23.98 2.75
CA ILE A 132 -2.13 -24.13 4.15
C ILE A 132 -3.26 -24.65 5.03
N HIS A 133 -4.43 -24.05 4.94
CA HIS A 133 -5.59 -24.39 5.76
C HIS A 133 -6.05 -25.83 5.53
N TYR A 134 -6.13 -26.25 4.27
CA TYR A 134 -6.62 -27.60 3.96
C TYR A 134 -5.53 -28.67 3.97
N GLN A 135 -4.25 -28.32 3.99
CA GLN A 135 -3.12 -29.26 3.94
C GLN A 135 -3.25 -30.25 2.77
N ARG A 136 -3.69 -29.75 1.59
CA ARG A 136 -3.92 -30.54 0.37
C ARG A 136 -3.15 -29.97 -0.81
N ASP A 137 -2.87 -30.82 -1.79
CA ASP A 137 -2.26 -30.39 -3.05
C ASP A 137 -3.15 -29.40 -3.79
N LEU A 138 -2.56 -28.38 -4.38
CA LEU A 138 -3.26 -27.30 -5.08
C LEU A 138 -4.27 -27.83 -6.11
N ALA A 139 -3.91 -28.86 -6.89
CA ALA A 139 -4.80 -29.45 -7.91
C ALA A 139 -6.02 -30.19 -7.34
N THR A 140 -6.05 -30.45 -6.04
CA THR A 140 -7.18 -31.13 -5.37
C THR A 140 -8.14 -30.17 -4.68
N LEU A 141 -7.81 -28.89 -4.65
CA LEU A 141 -8.69 -27.85 -4.13
C LEU A 141 -9.87 -27.63 -5.09
N THR A 142 -11.02 -27.39 -4.52
CA THR A 142 -12.24 -27.05 -5.26
C THR A 142 -12.50 -25.53 -5.23
N ALA A 143 -13.35 -25.03 -6.11
CA ALA A 143 -13.77 -23.64 -6.08
C ALA A 143 -14.30 -23.21 -4.70
N LYS A 144 -15.05 -24.11 -4.04
CA LYS A 144 -15.60 -23.87 -2.69
C LYS A 144 -14.49 -23.66 -1.65
N ASP A 145 -13.38 -24.40 -1.73
CA ASP A 145 -12.27 -24.24 -0.77
C ASP A 145 -11.67 -22.82 -0.84
N PHE A 146 -11.56 -22.23 -2.03
CA PHE A 146 -11.10 -20.83 -2.18
C PHE A 146 -12.08 -19.82 -1.58
N ILE A 147 -13.39 -20.02 -1.78
CA ILE A 147 -14.43 -19.14 -1.26
C ILE A 147 -14.52 -19.22 0.26
N ASP A 148 -14.46 -20.44 0.82
CA ASP A 148 -14.51 -20.68 2.27
C ASP A 148 -13.33 -19.99 2.98
N VAL A 149 -12.15 -19.96 2.38
CA VAL A 149 -10.99 -19.25 2.95
C VAL A 149 -11.19 -17.72 2.91
N VAL A 150 -11.81 -17.16 1.88
CA VAL A 150 -12.20 -15.73 1.88
C VAL A 150 -13.12 -15.43 3.05
N ARG A 151 -14.11 -16.29 3.30
CA ARG A 151 -15.01 -16.16 4.46
C ARG A 151 -14.25 -16.24 5.78
N LEU A 152 -13.34 -17.17 5.94
CA LEU A 152 -12.50 -17.31 7.13
C LEU A 152 -11.74 -16.02 7.45
N HIS A 153 -11.11 -15.41 6.44
CA HIS A 153 -10.39 -14.14 6.62
C HIS A 153 -11.31 -12.98 6.99
N ALA A 154 -12.50 -12.93 6.39
CA ALA A 154 -13.51 -11.92 6.72
C ALA A 154 -14.01 -12.07 8.17
N GLU A 155 -14.25 -13.30 8.64
CA GLU A 155 -14.65 -13.61 10.01
C GLU A 155 -13.58 -13.24 11.04
N ASP A 156 -12.31 -13.47 10.70
CA ASP A 156 -11.15 -13.13 11.53
C ASP A 156 -10.90 -11.61 11.65
N GLY A 157 -11.65 -10.76 10.92
CA GLY A 157 -11.60 -9.31 11.06
C GLY A 157 -10.68 -8.60 10.08
N VAL A 158 -10.24 -9.25 9.01
CA VAL A 158 -9.40 -8.64 7.96
C VAL A 158 -10.17 -7.53 7.24
N ASP A 159 -9.56 -6.34 7.08
CA ASP A 159 -10.20 -5.15 6.53
C ASP A 159 -10.24 -5.15 5.00
N PHE A 160 -9.22 -5.72 4.36
CA PHE A 160 -9.21 -5.90 2.91
C PHE A 160 -8.53 -7.20 2.49
N VAL A 161 -9.00 -7.77 1.40
CA VAL A 161 -8.46 -9.02 0.85
C VAL A 161 -8.02 -8.83 -0.59
N THR A 162 -6.80 -9.28 -0.92
CA THR A 162 -6.32 -9.31 -2.29
C THR A 162 -6.79 -10.55 -3.01
N LEU A 163 -7.53 -10.34 -4.08
CA LEU A 163 -8.16 -11.38 -4.88
C LEU A 163 -7.77 -11.26 -6.35
N HIS A 164 -7.05 -12.25 -6.87
CA HIS A 164 -6.58 -12.30 -8.27
C HIS A 164 -7.69 -12.79 -9.21
N CYS A 165 -8.81 -12.09 -9.24
CA CYS A 165 -9.97 -12.43 -10.06
C CYS A 165 -9.90 -11.89 -11.50
N GLY A 166 -8.86 -11.13 -11.84
CA GLY A 166 -8.68 -10.56 -13.19
C GLY A 166 -8.17 -11.55 -14.24
N ILE A 167 -7.54 -12.66 -13.87
CA ILE A 167 -7.09 -13.69 -14.79
C ILE A 167 -8.19 -14.72 -15.07
N THR A 168 -8.28 -15.18 -16.31
CA THR A 168 -9.23 -16.16 -16.79
C THR A 168 -8.52 -17.20 -17.68
N ARG A 169 -9.22 -18.23 -18.12
CA ARG A 169 -8.67 -19.18 -19.10
C ARG A 169 -8.14 -18.50 -20.35
N LYS A 170 -8.77 -17.41 -20.80
CA LYS A 170 -8.29 -16.60 -21.93
C LYS A 170 -6.92 -15.99 -21.64
N THR A 171 -6.64 -15.61 -20.39
CA THR A 171 -5.33 -15.09 -19.97
C THR A 171 -4.23 -16.14 -20.11
N ILE A 172 -4.53 -17.44 -19.87
CA ILE A 172 -3.59 -18.54 -20.07
C ILE A 172 -3.12 -18.60 -21.53
N ASP A 173 -4.05 -18.52 -22.47
CA ASP A 173 -3.73 -18.57 -23.90
C ASP A 173 -2.92 -17.32 -24.33
N GLN A 174 -3.23 -16.17 -23.78
CA GLN A 174 -2.49 -14.95 -24.06
C GLN A 174 -1.05 -15.02 -23.57
N ILE A 175 -0.82 -15.43 -22.32
CA ILE A 175 0.54 -15.57 -21.77
C ILE A 175 1.37 -16.56 -22.60
N LYS A 176 0.79 -17.68 -23.03
CA LYS A 176 1.45 -18.64 -23.91
C LYS A 176 1.85 -18.03 -25.26
N ASN A 177 1.02 -17.13 -25.80
CA ASN A 177 1.21 -16.56 -27.13
C ASN A 177 2.11 -15.30 -27.12
N HIS A 178 2.07 -14.46 -26.08
CA HIS A 178 2.77 -13.18 -26.04
C HIS A 178 4.20 -13.25 -25.50
N LYS A 179 4.63 -14.38 -24.94
CA LYS A 179 6.02 -14.64 -24.49
C LYS A 179 6.59 -13.51 -23.63
N ARG A 180 5.90 -13.18 -22.53
CA ARG A 180 6.43 -12.26 -21.50
C ARG A 180 7.80 -12.73 -21.02
N LYS A 181 8.70 -11.79 -20.66
CA LYS A 181 10.01 -12.15 -20.10
C LYS A 181 9.91 -12.84 -18.75
N MET A 182 9.07 -12.28 -17.85
CA MET A 182 8.94 -12.76 -16.47
C MET A 182 7.63 -13.53 -16.21
N ASN A 183 6.79 -13.73 -17.24
CA ASN A 183 5.48 -14.39 -17.11
C ASN A 183 4.61 -13.75 -16.01
N ILE A 184 4.14 -14.54 -15.02
CA ILE A 184 3.39 -14.07 -13.85
C ILE A 184 4.33 -14.08 -12.65
N VAL A 185 4.60 -12.91 -12.06
CA VAL A 185 5.44 -12.74 -10.87
C VAL A 185 4.63 -12.56 -9.60
N SER A 186 3.34 -12.29 -9.71
CA SER A 186 2.43 -12.28 -8.57
C SER A 186 2.30 -13.67 -7.96
N ARG A 187 2.66 -13.83 -6.68
CA ARG A 187 2.57 -15.12 -5.98
C ARG A 187 1.13 -15.66 -5.98
N GLY A 188 0.15 -14.82 -5.64
CA GLY A 188 -1.26 -15.22 -5.65
C GLY A 188 -1.78 -15.48 -7.05
N GLY A 189 -1.43 -14.62 -8.01
CA GLY A 189 -1.78 -14.81 -9.42
C GLY A 189 -1.20 -16.10 -10.00
N SER A 190 0.05 -16.44 -9.67
CA SER A 190 0.68 -17.69 -10.15
C SER A 190 0.04 -18.94 -9.56
N LEU A 191 -0.41 -18.91 -8.30
CA LEU A 191 -1.13 -20.04 -7.70
C LEU A 191 -2.49 -20.28 -8.38
N VAL A 192 -3.27 -19.23 -8.63
CA VAL A 192 -4.54 -19.33 -9.36
C VAL A 192 -4.30 -19.81 -10.79
N PHE A 193 -3.30 -19.25 -11.49
CA PHE A 193 -2.93 -19.65 -12.83
C PHE A 193 -2.51 -21.14 -12.91
N ALA A 194 -1.72 -21.61 -11.94
CA ALA A 194 -1.31 -22.99 -11.83
C ALA A 194 -2.53 -23.90 -11.61
N TRP A 195 -3.42 -23.55 -10.69
CA TRP A 195 -4.65 -24.31 -10.44
C TRP A 195 -5.51 -24.43 -11.71
N MET A 196 -5.79 -23.32 -12.39
CA MET A 196 -6.54 -23.33 -13.66
C MET A 196 -5.89 -24.18 -14.75
N THR A 197 -4.55 -24.20 -14.79
CA THR A 197 -3.80 -24.98 -15.77
C THR A 197 -3.86 -26.48 -15.48
N MET A 198 -3.76 -26.85 -14.20
CA MET A 198 -3.77 -28.25 -13.76
C MET A 198 -5.16 -28.88 -13.81
N THR A 199 -6.19 -28.14 -13.45
CA THR A 199 -7.58 -28.65 -13.40
C THR A 199 -8.30 -28.51 -14.73
N GLY A 200 -7.92 -27.51 -15.55
CA GLY A 200 -8.64 -27.16 -16.76
C GLY A 200 -9.91 -26.34 -16.48
N GLU A 201 -10.16 -25.94 -15.23
CA GLU A 201 -11.32 -25.16 -14.81
C GLU A 201 -11.04 -23.63 -14.92
N GLU A 202 -12.10 -22.83 -14.83
CA GLU A 202 -11.99 -21.36 -14.80
C GLU A 202 -11.51 -20.90 -13.42
N ASN A 203 -10.97 -19.70 -13.33
CA ASN A 203 -10.60 -19.05 -12.07
C ASN A 203 -11.78 -19.03 -11.09
N PRO A 204 -11.73 -19.73 -9.97
CA PRO A 204 -12.86 -19.83 -9.05
C PRO A 204 -13.21 -18.49 -8.41
N ILE A 205 -12.24 -17.60 -8.22
CA ILE A 205 -12.45 -16.28 -7.65
C ILE A 205 -13.17 -15.36 -8.66
N TYR A 206 -12.98 -15.58 -9.96
CA TYR A 206 -13.71 -14.88 -11.02
C TYR A 206 -15.12 -15.46 -11.23
N GLU A 207 -15.23 -16.79 -11.31
CA GLU A 207 -16.48 -17.49 -11.60
C GLU A 207 -17.52 -17.29 -10.50
N TYR A 208 -17.10 -17.38 -9.22
CA TYR A 208 -17.95 -17.22 -8.05
C TYR A 208 -17.82 -15.85 -7.39
N TYR A 209 -17.49 -14.82 -8.19
CA TYR A 209 -17.26 -13.46 -7.69
C TYR A 209 -18.46 -12.90 -6.91
N ASP A 210 -19.70 -13.20 -7.31
CA ASP A 210 -20.89 -12.72 -6.63
C ASP A 210 -21.07 -13.31 -5.23
N GLU A 211 -20.66 -14.57 -5.00
CA GLU A 211 -20.67 -15.18 -3.65
C GLU A 211 -19.62 -14.52 -2.76
N ILE A 212 -18.46 -14.21 -3.33
CA ILE A 212 -17.39 -13.48 -2.62
C ILE A 212 -17.85 -12.06 -2.27
N LEU A 213 -18.55 -11.37 -3.18
CA LEU A 213 -19.13 -10.05 -2.88
C LEU A 213 -20.14 -10.11 -1.73
N ASP A 214 -20.94 -11.16 -1.63
CA ASP A 214 -21.91 -11.34 -0.53
C ASP A 214 -21.17 -11.52 0.81
N ILE A 215 -20.05 -12.25 0.84
CA ILE A 215 -19.18 -12.38 2.02
C ILE A 215 -18.60 -11.01 2.39
N CYS A 216 -17.96 -10.31 1.43
CA CYS A 216 -17.35 -9.01 1.67
C CYS A 216 -18.37 -7.98 2.17
N ARG A 217 -19.58 -7.99 1.61
CA ARG A 217 -20.68 -7.13 2.07
C ARG A 217 -21.13 -7.47 3.49
N GLU A 218 -21.16 -8.74 3.86
CA GLU A 218 -21.57 -9.17 5.20
C GLU A 218 -20.64 -8.66 6.30
N TYR A 219 -19.33 -8.63 6.03
CA TYR A 219 -18.29 -8.29 7.02
C TYR A 219 -17.73 -6.89 6.86
N ASP A 220 -18.12 -6.13 5.84
CA ASP A 220 -17.56 -4.82 5.46
C ASP A 220 -16.07 -4.92 5.05
N VAL A 221 -15.74 -5.93 4.27
CA VAL A 221 -14.41 -6.16 3.74
C VAL A 221 -14.26 -5.46 2.39
N THR A 222 -13.19 -4.70 2.25
CA THR A 222 -12.80 -4.10 0.96
C THR A 222 -12.08 -5.13 0.10
N ILE A 223 -12.38 -5.19 -1.20
CA ILE A 223 -11.63 -6.04 -2.13
C ILE A 223 -10.47 -5.23 -2.71
N SER A 224 -9.25 -5.75 -2.58
CA SER A 224 -8.11 -5.35 -3.39
C SER A 224 -8.08 -6.26 -4.61
N LEU A 225 -8.48 -5.73 -5.78
CA LEU A 225 -8.49 -6.49 -7.02
C LEU A 225 -7.05 -6.68 -7.51
N GLY A 226 -6.53 -7.88 -7.28
CA GLY A 226 -5.11 -8.23 -7.49
C GLY A 226 -4.71 -8.24 -8.96
N ASP A 227 -3.52 -7.74 -9.25
CA ASP A 227 -2.92 -7.67 -10.58
C ASP A 227 -1.98 -8.87 -10.85
N ALA A 228 -2.53 -10.02 -11.18
CA ALA A 228 -1.76 -11.22 -11.49
C ALA A 228 -0.72 -10.97 -12.60
N CYS A 229 -1.09 -10.16 -13.59
CA CYS A 229 -0.27 -9.82 -14.75
C CYS A 229 0.55 -8.54 -14.55
N ARG A 230 0.77 -8.05 -13.33
CA ARG A 230 1.69 -6.94 -13.13
C ARG A 230 3.07 -7.25 -13.71
N PRO A 231 3.76 -6.28 -14.33
CA PRO A 231 5.09 -6.53 -14.88
C PRO A 231 6.11 -6.79 -13.76
N GLY A 232 6.90 -7.85 -13.93
CA GLY A 232 8.01 -8.22 -13.05
C GLY A 232 9.38 -7.75 -13.57
N CYS A 233 9.40 -7.11 -14.73
CA CYS A 233 10.54 -6.42 -15.30
C CYS A 233 10.07 -5.30 -16.22
N LEU A 234 10.95 -4.35 -16.52
CA LEU A 234 10.60 -3.19 -17.36
C LEU A 234 10.11 -3.58 -18.75
N ALA A 235 10.61 -4.70 -19.30
CA ALA A 235 10.27 -5.15 -20.65
C ALA A 235 8.81 -5.65 -20.79
N ASP A 236 8.18 -6.06 -19.69
CA ASP A 236 6.81 -6.55 -19.68
C ASP A 236 5.79 -5.43 -19.32
N ALA A 237 6.28 -4.21 -19.06
CA ALA A 237 5.42 -3.08 -18.68
C ALA A 237 4.46 -2.70 -19.81
N SER A 238 3.19 -2.47 -19.46
CA SER A 238 2.12 -2.05 -20.39
C SER A 238 1.83 -3.04 -21.52
N ASP A 239 2.17 -4.31 -21.32
CA ASP A 239 1.88 -5.34 -22.31
C ASP A 239 0.37 -5.69 -22.35
N VAL A 240 0.00 -6.48 -23.35
CA VAL A 240 -1.40 -6.91 -23.57
C VAL A 240 -1.97 -7.62 -22.34
N CYS A 241 -1.17 -8.46 -21.65
CA CYS A 241 -1.63 -9.21 -20.49
C CYS A 241 -1.99 -8.28 -19.33
N GLN A 242 -1.13 -7.30 -19.03
CA GLN A 242 -1.39 -6.31 -18.00
C GLN A 242 -2.64 -5.46 -18.32
N ILE A 243 -2.74 -4.95 -19.52
CA ILE A 243 -3.84 -4.05 -19.90
C ILE A 243 -5.17 -4.81 -19.99
N GLU A 244 -5.21 -6.03 -20.52
CA GLU A 244 -6.44 -6.80 -20.59
C GLU A 244 -6.92 -7.24 -19.18
N GLU A 245 -6.01 -7.59 -18.28
CA GLU A 245 -6.39 -7.81 -16.88
C GLU A 245 -7.01 -6.54 -16.30
N LEU A 246 -6.37 -5.37 -16.47
CA LEU A 246 -6.90 -4.10 -15.95
C LEU A 246 -8.31 -3.78 -16.48
N VAL A 247 -8.61 -4.06 -17.76
CA VAL A 247 -9.96 -3.90 -18.30
C VAL A 247 -10.97 -4.75 -17.54
N ARG A 248 -10.61 -6.00 -17.26
CA ARG A 248 -11.47 -6.92 -16.50
C ARG A 248 -11.62 -6.50 -15.04
N LEU A 249 -10.56 -5.98 -14.41
CA LEU A 249 -10.65 -5.41 -13.07
C LEU A 249 -11.61 -4.22 -13.02
N GLY A 250 -11.69 -3.41 -14.07
CA GLY A 250 -12.68 -2.34 -14.21
C GLY A 250 -14.12 -2.86 -14.26
N GLU A 251 -14.38 -3.95 -14.98
CA GLU A 251 -15.70 -4.60 -15.03
C GLU A 251 -16.08 -5.17 -13.64
N LEU A 252 -15.14 -5.82 -12.95
CA LEU A 252 -15.36 -6.38 -11.62
C LEU A 252 -15.56 -5.29 -10.57
N THR A 253 -14.88 -4.15 -10.69
CA THR A 253 -15.09 -2.97 -9.86
C THR A 253 -16.56 -2.51 -9.92
N LYS A 254 -17.11 -2.39 -11.13
CA LYS A 254 -18.52 -2.00 -11.31
C LYS A 254 -19.48 -2.99 -10.63
N ARG A 255 -19.26 -4.30 -10.81
CA ARG A 255 -20.09 -5.35 -10.19
C ARG A 255 -20.04 -5.28 -8.66
N ALA A 256 -18.83 -5.03 -8.07
CA ALA A 256 -18.69 -4.86 -6.62
C ALA A 256 -19.49 -3.65 -6.11
N TRP A 257 -19.38 -2.53 -6.79
CA TRP A 257 -20.11 -1.32 -6.42
C TRP A 257 -21.64 -1.46 -6.55
N GLU A 258 -22.14 -2.28 -7.47
CA GLU A 258 -23.57 -2.61 -7.56
C GLU A 258 -24.10 -3.36 -6.33
N LYS A 259 -23.21 -4.06 -5.59
CA LYS A 259 -23.49 -4.71 -4.30
C LYS A 259 -23.04 -3.91 -3.07
N ASP A 260 -22.69 -2.63 -3.23
CA ASP A 260 -22.15 -1.78 -2.16
C ASP A 260 -20.83 -2.28 -1.54
N VAL A 261 -20.04 -3.06 -2.27
CA VAL A 261 -18.73 -3.53 -1.82
C VAL A 261 -17.64 -2.56 -2.31
N GLN A 262 -16.82 -2.08 -1.37
CA GLN A 262 -15.70 -1.21 -1.67
C GLN A 262 -14.58 -1.98 -2.39
N VAL A 263 -13.87 -1.28 -3.29
CA VAL A 263 -12.79 -1.85 -4.09
C VAL A 263 -11.59 -0.91 -4.09
N MET A 264 -10.41 -1.49 -4.03
CA MET A 264 -9.14 -0.92 -4.49
C MET A 264 -8.68 -1.78 -5.67
N VAL A 265 -7.99 -1.20 -6.64
CA VAL A 265 -7.44 -1.92 -7.78
C VAL A 265 -5.92 -1.98 -7.62
N GLU A 266 -5.31 -3.16 -7.76
CA GLU A 266 -3.86 -3.28 -7.75
C GLU A 266 -3.27 -2.94 -9.12
N GLY A 267 -2.04 -2.50 -9.13
CA GLY A 267 -1.39 -1.99 -10.34
C GLY A 267 0.11 -2.22 -10.36
N PRO A 268 0.80 -1.64 -11.37
CA PRO A 268 2.06 -2.14 -11.87
C PRO A 268 3.16 -2.23 -10.81
N GLY A 269 4.02 -3.25 -11.01
CA GLY A 269 5.28 -3.44 -10.31
C GLY A 269 6.42 -2.74 -11.03
N HIS A 270 7.19 -3.45 -11.88
CA HIS A 270 8.28 -2.85 -12.64
C HIS A 270 7.78 -2.06 -13.84
N MET A 271 8.20 -0.78 -13.98
CA MET A 271 7.73 0.07 -15.07
C MET A 271 8.70 1.20 -15.38
N PRO A 272 9.05 1.47 -16.65
CA PRO A 272 9.81 2.65 -17.04
C PRO A 272 9.08 3.94 -16.63
N MET A 273 9.83 4.95 -16.19
CA MET A 273 9.28 6.20 -15.65
C MET A 273 8.30 6.90 -16.59
N ASP A 274 8.58 6.88 -17.88
CA ASP A 274 7.77 7.52 -18.94
C ASP A 274 6.41 6.86 -19.16
N GLN A 275 6.22 5.61 -18.70
CA GLN A 275 4.95 4.88 -18.82
C GLN A 275 4.04 5.01 -17.59
N ILE A 276 4.58 5.42 -16.44
CA ILE A 276 3.84 5.41 -15.17
C ILE A 276 2.60 6.32 -15.25
N ALA A 277 2.76 7.58 -15.65
CA ALA A 277 1.65 8.53 -15.72
C ALA A 277 0.53 8.06 -16.66
N ALA A 278 0.89 7.46 -17.80
CA ALA A 278 -0.08 6.90 -18.73
C ALA A 278 -0.86 5.73 -18.10
N ASN A 279 -0.18 4.82 -17.40
CA ASN A 279 -0.84 3.71 -16.69
C ASN A 279 -1.79 4.19 -15.60
N MET A 280 -1.42 5.21 -14.80
CA MET A 280 -2.31 5.82 -13.82
C MET A 280 -3.57 6.37 -14.49
N LYS A 281 -3.43 7.06 -15.62
CA LYS A 281 -4.55 7.63 -16.37
C LYS A 281 -5.47 6.56 -16.97
N ILE A 282 -4.91 5.49 -17.50
CA ILE A 282 -5.66 4.35 -18.04
C ILE A 282 -6.50 3.72 -16.92
N GLN A 283 -5.90 3.43 -15.77
CA GLN A 283 -6.61 2.85 -14.62
C GLN A 283 -7.75 3.75 -14.15
N GLN A 284 -7.50 5.04 -13.94
CA GLN A 284 -8.54 5.99 -13.52
C GLN A 284 -9.73 6.02 -14.48
N THR A 285 -9.48 5.85 -15.78
CA THR A 285 -10.53 5.84 -16.79
C THR A 285 -11.28 4.52 -16.79
N ILE A 286 -10.58 3.39 -16.87
CA ILE A 286 -11.17 2.05 -16.98
C ILE A 286 -11.86 1.64 -15.66
N CYS A 287 -11.24 1.95 -14.51
CA CYS A 287 -11.77 1.61 -13.20
C CYS A 287 -12.57 2.76 -12.56
N MET A 288 -13.01 3.74 -13.35
CA MET A 288 -13.96 4.80 -12.95
C MET A 288 -13.52 5.62 -11.72
N GLY A 289 -12.21 5.76 -11.51
CA GLY A 289 -11.63 6.47 -10.38
C GLY A 289 -11.57 5.68 -9.07
N ALA A 290 -11.73 4.37 -9.10
CA ALA A 290 -11.46 3.50 -7.95
C ALA A 290 -10.03 3.70 -7.44
N PRO A 291 -9.77 3.63 -6.12
CA PRO A 291 -8.43 3.78 -5.55
C PRO A 291 -7.43 2.83 -6.21
N PHE A 292 -6.26 3.35 -6.57
CA PHE A 292 -5.21 2.57 -7.22
C PHE A 292 -4.09 2.27 -6.23
N TYR A 293 -3.81 1.00 -6.02
CA TYR A 293 -2.79 0.45 -5.14
C TYR A 293 -1.67 -0.13 -5.99
N VAL A 294 -0.46 0.43 -5.90
CA VAL A 294 0.67 0.07 -6.79
C VAL A 294 1.86 -0.49 -6.02
N LEU A 295 2.58 -1.42 -6.63
CA LEU A 295 3.82 -1.98 -6.12
C LEU A 295 5.02 -1.18 -6.66
N GLY A 296 5.39 -0.14 -5.97
CA GLY A 296 6.39 0.79 -6.44
C GLY A 296 5.75 1.92 -7.26
N PRO A 297 5.88 1.98 -8.61
CA PRO A 297 6.63 1.05 -9.48
C PRO A 297 8.15 1.12 -9.36
N LEU A 298 8.82 -0.02 -9.57
CA LEU A 298 10.27 -0.09 -9.64
C LEU A 298 10.73 0.38 -11.02
N VAL A 299 11.55 1.43 -11.08
CA VAL A 299 11.89 2.11 -12.34
C VAL A 299 13.14 1.56 -13.03
N THR A 300 13.82 0.57 -12.44
CA THR A 300 14.94 -0.16 -13.03
C THR A 300 15.06 -1.55 -12.44
N ASP A 301 15.54 -2.52 -13.24
CA ASP A 301 15.69 -3.92 -12.85
C ASP A 301 17.11 -4.26 -12.32
N ILE A 302 18.05 -3.32 -12.38
CA ILE A 302 19.47 -3.59 -12.10
C ILE A 302 19.97 -3.05 -10.77
N ALA A 303 19.07 -2.82 -9.83
CA ALA A 303 19.41 -2.26 -8.52
C ALA A 303 19.04 -3.16 -7.32
N PRO A 304 19.33 -4.47 -7.33
CA PRO A 304 19.03 -5.34 -6.20
C PRO A 304 19.74 -4.84 -4.93
N GLY A 305 19.04 -4.86 -3.80
CA GLY A 305 19.48 -4.25 -2.54
C GLY A 305 19.12 -2.76 -2.40
N TYR A 306 18.65 -2.12 -3.49
CA TYR A 306 18.19 -0.72 -3.53
C TYR A 306 16.78 -0.58 -4.08
N ASP A 307 16.01 -1.66 -4.12
CA ASP A 307 14.66 -1.66 -4.69
C ASP A 307 13.70 -0.70 -3.98
N HIS A 308 13.92 -0.42 -2.69
CA HIS A 308 13.20 0.63 -1.95
C HIS A 308 13.41 2.04 -2.53
N ILE A 309 14.61 2.32 -3.09
CA ILE A 309 14.89 3.60 -3.76
C ILE A 309 14.21 3.65 -5.12
N THR A 310 14.34 2.58 -5.93
CA THR A 310 13.73 2.53 -7.27
C THR A 310 12.19 2.61 -7.17
N SER A 311 11.63 1.95 -6.15
CA SER A 311 10.21 2.01 -5.80
C SER A 311 9.77 3.40 -5.33
N ALA A 312 10.58 4.09 -4.53
CA ALA A 312 10.26 5.45 -4.09
C ALA A 312 10.19 6.44 -5.27
N ILE A 313 11.10 6.31 -6.23
CA ILE A 313 11.10 7.15 -7.45
C ILE A 313 9.79 6.93 -8.22
N GLY A 314 9.48 5.69 -8.56
CA GLY A 314 8.28 5.37 -9.33
C GLY A 314 7.00 5.61 -8.54
N GLY A 315 7.01 5.33 -7.23
CA GLY A 315 5.90 5.58 -6.32
C GLY A 315 5.53 7.06 -6.21
N ALA A 316 6.53 7.95 -6.14
CA ALA A 316 6.28 9.38 -6.15
C ALA A 316 5.61 9.83 -7.46
N ILE A 317 6.09 9.32 -8.61
CA ILE A 317 5.49 9.61 -9.91
C ILE A 317 4.07 9.05 -9.99
N ALA A 318 3.87 7.80 -9.59
CA ALA A 318 2.55 7.16 -9.62
C ALA A 318 1.54 7.89 -8.73
N ALA A 319 1.92 8.21 -7.49
CA ALA A 319 1.03 8.89 -6.55
C ALA A 319 0.72 10.33 -6.99
N ALA A 320 1.68 11.06 -7.54
CA ALA A 320 1.45 12.38 -8.12
C ALA A 320 0.49 12.35 -9.33
N ASN A 321 0.35 11.19 -9.99
CA ASN A 321 -0.53 10.97 -11.14
C ASN A 321 -1.78 10.17 -10.82
N GLY A 322 -2.08 9.88 -9.54
CA GLY A 322 -3.37 9.34 -9.12
C GLY A 322 -3.36 8.01 -8.40
N ALA A 323 -2.21 7.38 -8.15
CA ALA A 323 -2.15 6.27 -7.21
C ALA A 323 -2.45 6.78 -5.79
N ALA A 324 -3.25 6.04 -5.04
CA ALA A 324 -3.72 6.42 -3.72
C ALA A 324 -3.05 5.61 -2.59
N PHE A 325 -2.43 4.49 -2.94
CA PHE A 325 -1.87 3.54 -2.01
C PHE A 325 -0.57 2.95 -2.57
N LEU A 326 0.51 3.07 -1.82
CA LEU A 326 1.81 2.54 -2.20
C LEU A 326 2.11 1.28 -1.39
N CYS A 327 2.37 0.19 -2.07
CA CYS A 327 3.02 -0.95 -1.47
C CYS A 327 4.48 -0.59 -1.23
N TYR A 328 4.93 -0.68 0.01
CA TYR A 328 6.32 -0.45 0.32
C TYR A 328 7.19 -1.56 -0.30
N VAL A 329 8.45 -1.22 -0.55
CA VAL A 329 9.48 -2.15 -0.99
C VAL A 329 10.69 -1.98 -0.09
N THR A 330 11.35 -3.07 0.28
CA THR A 330 12.51 -3.07 1.17
C THR A 330 13.82 -3.27 0.41
N PRO A 331 15.00 -3.00 1.02
CA PRO A 331 16.28 -3.39 0.43
C PRO A 331 16.40 -4.90 0.17
N ALA A 332 15.67 -5.71 0.93
CA ALA A 332 15.68 -7.17 0.81
C ALA A 332 14.79 -7.72 -0.32
N GLU A 333 14.06 -6.86 -1.04
CA GLU A 333 13.16 -7.29 -2.13
C GLU A 333 13.92 -8.14 -3.15
N HIS A 334 13.31 -9.23 -3.59
CA HIS A 334 13.88 -10.24 -4.48
C HIS A 334 15.13 -10.98 -3.94
N LEU A 335 15.61 -10.67 -2.71
CA LEU A 335 16.84 -11.23 -2.12
C LEU A 335 16.57 -12.11 -0.89
N ALA A 336 15.74 -11.64 0.04
CA ALA A 336 15.48 -12.31 1.30
C ALA A 336 14.17 -11.84 1.96
N LEU A 337 13.73 -12.56 3.00
CA LEU A 337 12.69 -12.03 3.89
C LEU A 337 13.25 -10.84 4.68
N PRO A 338 12.60 -9.67 4.66
CA PRO A 338 13.14 -8.47 5.30
C PRO A 338 13.20 -8.61 6.83
N ASN A 339 14.26 -8.11 7.42
CA ASN A 339 14.40 -7.91 8.86
C ASN A 339 13.75 -6.56 9.28
N VAL A 340 13.80 -6.22 10.59
CA VAL A 340 13.19 -4.98 11.11
C VAL A 340 13.83 -3.72 10.50
N ASP A 341 15.13 -3.70 10.26
CA ASP A 341 15.82 -2.55 9.69
C ASP A 341 15.50 -2.37 8.20
N ASP A 342 15.38 -3.47 7.45
CA ASP A 342 14.90 -3.44 6.07
C ASP A 342 13.48 -2.86 5.99
N VAL A 343 12.59 -3.29 6.92
CA VAL A 343 11.22 -2.77 7.03
C VAL A 343 11.23 -1.25 7.26
N LYS A 344 12.05 -0.77 8.21
CA LYS A 344 12.17 0.68 8.49
C LYS A 344 12.65 1.46 7.28
N GLN A 345 13.66 0.98 6.56
CA GLN A 345 14.17 1.63 5.36
C GLN A 345 13.10 1.70 4.25
N GLY A 346 12.38 0.59 4.03
CA GLY A 346 11.28 0.54 3.05
C GLY A 346 10.14 1.50 3.39
N ILE A 347 9.74 1.57 4.66
CA ILE A 347 8.71 2.51 5.13
C ILE A 347 9.16 3.94 4.88
N MET A 348 10.39 4.29 5.25
CA MET A 348 10.90 5.64 5.09
C MET A 348 10.95 6.06 3.64
N ALA A 349 11.44 5.20 2.75
CA ALA A 349 11.47 5.45 1.31
C ALA A 349 10.05 5.70 0.75
N SER A 350 9.08 4.87 1.16
CA SER A 350 7.68 5.02 0.71
C SER A 350 7.00 6.26 1.29
N LYS A 351 7.27 6.62 2.55
CA LYS A 351 6.74 7.86 3.17
C LYS A 351 7.26 9.11 2.45
N ILE A 352 8.55 9.14 2.09
CA ILE A 352 9.14 10.24 1.34
C ILE A 352 8.46 10.35 -0.04
N ALA A 353 8.27 9.23 -0.74
CA ALA A 353 7.59 9.19 -2.02
C ALA A 353 6.13 9.69 -1.93
N ALA A 354 5.39 9.19 -0.95
CA ALA A 354 4.00 9.58 -0.69
C ALA A 354 3.87 11.07 -0.38
N HIS A 355 4.71 11.58 0.52
CA HIS A 355 4.71 12.99 0.92
C HIS A 355 5.06 13.93 -0.25
N ALA A 356 6.10 13.60 -1.02
CA ALA A 356 6.47 14.37 -2.21
C ALA A 356 5.32 14.45 -3.24
N ALA A 357 4.59 13.33 -3.41
CA ALA A 357 3.42 13.28 -4.28
C ALA A 357 2.23 14.09 -3.71
N ASP A 358 2.02 14.04 -2.40
CA ASP A 358 0.94 14.79 -1.73
C ASP A 358 1.15 16.31 -1.85
N ILE A 359 2.40 16.78 -1.76
CA ILE A 359 2.76 18.17 -2.06
C ILE A 359 2.42 18.50 -3.52
N ALA A 360 2.81 17.65 -4.47
CA ALA A 360 2.55 17.88 -5.90
C ALA A 360 1.04 17.87 -6.25
N LYS A 361 0.24 17.09 -5.52
CA LYS A 361 -1.23 17.03 -5.66
C LYS A 361 -1.95 18.15 -4.91
N HIS A 362 -1.24 18.99 -4.15
CA HIS A 362 -1.81 20.01 -3.27
C HIS A 362 -2.81 19.43 -2.24
N VAL A 363 -2.49 18.28 -1.66
CA VAL A 363 -3.29 17.70 -0.59
C VAL A 363 -3.34 18.69 0.60
N PRO A 364 -4.51 18.93 1.21
CA PRO A 364 -4.63 19.86 2.33
C PRO A 364 -3.64 19.54 3.46
N GLY A 365 -2.89 20.52 3.92
CA GLY A 365 -1.91 20.37 5.00
C GLY A 365 -0.55 19.81 4.58
N ALA A 366 -0.36 19.29 3.37
CA ALA A 366 0.88 18.62 2.95
C ALA A 366 2.14 19.48 3.12
N MET A 367 2.06 20.79 2.86
CA MET A 367 3.19 21.74 2.98
C MET A 367 3.46 22.24 4.40
N GLU A 368 2.61 21.96 5.37
CA GLU A 368 2.72 22.56 6.71
C GLU A 368 4.03 22.18 7.41
N MET A 369 4.39 20.89 7.34
CA MET A 369 5.58 20.40 8.02
C MET A 369 6.87 20.87 7.33
N ASP A 370 6.87 20.95 5.99
CA ASP A 370 8.00 21.49 5.21
C ASP A 370 8.22 22.98 5.50
N ASN A 371 7.15 23.77 5.64
CA ASN A 371 7.26 25.17 6.00
C ASN A 371 7.84 25.33 7.43
N LYS A 372 7.37 24.52 8.40
CA LYS A 372 7.93 24.51 9.76
C LYS A 372 9.41 24.12 9.76
N MET A 373 9.77 23.10 8.99
CA MET A 373 11.17 22.68 8.81
C MET A 373 12.01 23.81 8.20
N ALA A 374 11.50 24.50 7.18
CA ALA A 374 12.20 25.62 6.55
C ALA A 374 12.44 26.78 7.55
N ASP A 375 11.44 27.12 8.37
CA ASP A 375 11.56 28.14 9.40
C ASP A 375 12.60 27.74 10.48
N ALA A 376 12.56 26.49 10.96
CA ALA A 376 13.52 25.95 11.91
C ALA A 376 14.96 25.95 11.34
N ARG A 377 15.12 25.57 10.08
CA ARG A 377 16.41 25.58 9.38
C ARG A 377 16.94 27.00 9.19
N ARG A 378 16.07 27.96 8.92
CA ARG A 378 16.44 29.38 8.74
C ARG A 378 17.10 29.94 9.99
N VAL A 379 16.66 29.56 11.19
CA VAL A 379 17.22 30.05 12.46
C VAL A 379 18.22 29.07 13.08
N LEU A 380 18.51 27.94 12.42
CA LEU A 380 19.41 26.87 12.88
C LEU A 380 18.95 26.21 14.20
N ASP A 381 17.64 26.18 14.44
CA ASP A 381 17.03 25.50 15.58
C ASP A 381 16.94 23.98 15.30
N TRP A 382 17.87 23.23 15.85
CA TRP A 382 17.97 21.80 15.64
C TRP A 382 16.82 21.03 16.31
N GLU A 383 16.37 21.45 17.47
CA GLU A 383 15.27 20.76 18.18
C GLU A 383 13.96 20.91 17.38
N ALA A 384 13.67 22.12 16.87
CA ALA A 384 12.53 22.32 15.99
C ALA A 384 12.66 21.54 14.67
N GLN A 385 13.87 21.37 14.12
CA GLN A 385 14.12 20.52 12.94
C GLN A 385 13.83 19.05 13.24
N TRP A 386 14.25 18.54 14.42
CA TRP A 386 13.96 17.16 14.83
C TRP A 386 12.46 16.93 14.99
N ALA A 387 11.74 17.90 15.54
CA ALA A 387 10.29 17.82 15.69
C ALA A 387 9.51 17.75 14.35
N CYS A 388 10.13 18.21 13.25
CA CYS A 388 9.57 18.18 11.91
C CYS A 388 10.04 16.97 11.08
N ALA A 389 11.09 16.25 11.52
CA ALA A 389 11.70 15.19 10.72
C ALA A 389 10.82 13.93 10.65
N MET A 390 10.76 13.27 9.50
CA MET A 390 10.07 11.98 9.34
C MET A 390 10.76 10.85 10.11
N ASP A 391 12.10 10.93 10.27
CA ASP A 391 12.92 10.03 11.06
C ASP A 391 13.92 10.86 11.89
N PRO A 392 13.48 11.37 13.04
CA PRO A 392 14.32 12.18 13.90
C PRO A 392 15.48 11.38 14.51
N GLU A 393 15.30 10.11 14.78
CA GLU A 393 16.33 9.28 15.42
C GLU A 393 17.54 9.08 14.51
N THR A 394 17.31 8.72 13.25
CA THR A 394 18.39 8.60 12.26
C THR A 394 19.08 9.95 12.04
N ALA A 395 18.32 11.04 11.94
CA ALA A 395 18.89 12.36 11.73
C ALA A 395 19.76 12.81 12.93
N LYS A 396 19.32 12.60 14.17
CA LYS A 396 20.09 12.86 15.40
C LYS A 396 21.35 12.01 15.47
N ALA A 397 21.24 10.71 15.15
CA ALA A 397 22.38 9.80 15.19
C ALA A 397 23.50 10.21 14.20
N ILE A 398 23.14 10.57 12.96
CA ILE A 398 24.08 11.06 11.95
C ILE A 398 24.77 12.35 12.41
N ARG A 399 24.03 13.28 13.01
CA ARG A 399 24.62 14.52 13.52
C ARG A 399 25.55 14.28 14.72
N ALA A 400 25.17 13.39 15.62
CA ALA A 400 25.99 13.05 16.80
C ALA A 400 27.30 12.34 16.43
N ASP A 401 27.24 11.43 15.45
CA ASP A 401 28.43 10.71 14.94
C ASP A 401 29.49 11.68 14.33
N ARG A 402 29.05 12.79 13.76
CA ARG A 402 29.90 13.79 13.11
C ARG A 402 29.62 15.19 13.64
N ALA A 403 29.69 15.32 14.98
CA ALA A 403 29.39 16.58 15.67
C ALA A 403 30.27 17.72 15.15
N PRO A 404 29.71 18.92 14.91
CA PRO A 404 30.48 20.10 14.53
C PRO A 404 31.20 20.71 15.74
N GLU A 405 32.26 21.45 15.49
CA GLU A 405 32.90 22.28 16.53
C GLU A 405 31.96 23.42 17.00
N GLN A 406 31.10 23.89 16.14
CA GLN A 406 30.11 24.93 16.43
C GLN A 406 28.72 24.31 16.46
N GLU A 407 28.04 24.40 17.62
CA GLU A 407 26.74 23.75 17.87
C GLU A 407 25.62 24.23 16.94
N ASP A 408 25.65 25.48 16.47
CA ASP A 408 24.63 26.08 15.61
C ASP A 408 24.71 25.65 14.14
N THR A 409 25.87 25.08 13.67
CA THR A 409 26.05 24.66 12.30
C THR A 409 26.19 23.14 12.17
N CYS A 410 26.28 22.60 10.95
CA CYS A 410 26.66 21.20 10.71
C CYS A 410 28.16 21.12 10.38
N SER A 411 28.76 19.94 10.60
CA SER A 411 30.18 19.67 10.31
C SER A 411 30.55 19.73 8.81
N MET A 412 29.55 19.75 7.90
CA MET A 412 29.80 19.89 6.47
C MET A 412 30.30 21.29 6.08
N CYS A 413 29.69 22.32 6.64
CA CYS A 413 29.99 23.71 6.30
C CYS A 413 30.77 24.45 7.41
N GLY A 414 30.52 24.11 8.68
CA GLY A 414 31.12 24.81 9.81
C GLY A 414 30.96 26.32 9.73
N LYS A 415 32.06 27.07 9.84
CA LYS A 415 32.06 28.53 9.73
C LYS A 415 31.59 29.07 8.36
N PHE A 416 31.65 28.27 7.29
CA PHE A 416 31.16 28.63 5.96
C PHE A 416 29.67 28.40 5.77
N CYS A 417 28.90 28.13 6.83
CA CYS A 417 27.48 27.91 6.72
C CYS A 417 26.75 29.12 6.09
N ALA A 418 26.16 28.90 4.92
CA ALA A 418 25.47 29.95 4.18
C ALA A 418 24.30 30.56 4.97
N VAL A 419 23.51 29.72 5.65
CA VAL A 419 22.38 30.19 6.47
C VAL A 419 22.87 31.10 7.59
N ARG A 420 23.88 30.67 8.35
CA ARG A 420 24.49 31.45 9.43
C ARG A 420 25.07 32.79 8.91
N SER A 421 25.84 32.72 7.83
CA SER A 421 26.49 33.91 7.24
C SER A 421 25.45 34.91 6.72
N MET A 422 24.38 34.45 6.07
CA MET A 422 23.31 35.34 5.61
C MET A 422 22.54 35.96 6.75
N ASN A 423 22.22 35.20 7.81
CA ASN A 423 21.55 35.74 8.98
C ASN A 423 22.38 36.86 9.64
N LYS A 424 23.70 36.63 9.82
CA LYS A 424 24.63 37.63 10.34
C LYS A 424 24.69 38.88 9.46
N ALA A 425 24.85 38.68 8.15
CA ALA A 425 24.92 39.80 7.19
C ALA A 425 23.66 40.68 7.22
N LEU A 426 22.48 40.05 7.25
CA LEU A 426 21.19 40.76 7.31
C LEU A 426 20.98 41.51 8.63
N ASN A 427 21.57 41.01 9.73
CA ASN A 427 21.56 41.68 11.04
C ASN A 427 22.68 42.73 11.17
N GLY A 428 23.53 42.94 10.20
CA GLY A 428 24.68 43.84 10.28
C GLY A 428 25.81 43.34 11.18
N GLU A 429 25.86 42.04 11.44
CA GLU A 429 26.85 41.40 12.29
C GLU A 429 28.14 41.03 11.48
N TYR A 430 29.27 40.99 12.20
CA TYR A 430 30.54 40.53 11.59
C TYR A 430 30.50 39.04 11.25
N ILE A 431 30.96 38.68 10.08
CA ILE A 431 31.03 37.27 9.59
C ILE A 431 32.50 36.83 9.75
N ASP A 432 32.76 36.02 10.77
CA ASP A 432 34.02 35.31 10.98
C ASP A 432 34.00 33.97 10.26
N ILE A 433 34.85 33.78 9.27
CA ILE A 433 35.01 32.57 8.46
C ILE A 433 36.44 31.98 8.54
N LEU A 434 37.35 32.56 9.32
CA LEU A 434 38.73 32.09 9.50
C LEU A 434 38.93 31.38 10.84
#